data_f9b492c723ebf8b9a3140d2480818e52
#
_entry.id   f9b492c723ebf8b9a3140d2480818e52
#
_cell.length_a   1.000
_cell.length_b   1.000
_cell.length_c   1.000
_cell.angle_alpha   90.00
_cell.angle_beta   90.00
_cell.angle_gamma   90.00
#
_symmetry.space_group_name_H-M   'P 1'
#
loop_
_entity.id
_entity.type
_entity.pdbx_description
1 polymer ?
#
loop_
_entity_poly.entity_id
_entity_poly.type
_entity_poly.pdbx_seq_one_letter_code
_entity_poly.pdbx_strand_id
1 'polypeptide(L)'
;MAITNKNVVLPKEYSEQIIQALRGRSKALELGRRLPDMRTSELEINVLSSIAKAGWVKKSQTPANAEGAEINRKPVSQIAWEGVTLKAETLACIVTISEETLADTEDFGVEVVPTISDQVVDAFYQALDATAFFGVDSPWDNFVGIVAGATAANATVTWDGQPGLSFYNAVSDAMAKVEESGFIPNAIVGAPSLRSAFRNSITNLGVLTAEQGEVGALPKHYDYTGGFIGTSAFAIVGDFNYLVYAFREDMSMKLLTEATIVDGDRTYNLAQQDMIGFRFKMRLGMALPNPVARVSAAQGSNNDYVRGATSYPFAIIVKSNAGSN
;
A
#
# COMPACT_ATOMS: atom_id res chain seq x y z
N MET A 1 -1.84 22.78 48.13
CA MET A 1 -1.58 23.55 46.91
C MET A 1 -1.93 22.63 45.74
N ALA A 2 -2.97 22.96 45.01
CA ALA A 2 -3.33 22.14 43.85
C ALA A 2 -2.33 22.41 42.74
N ILE A 3 -1.61 21.36 42.31
CA ILE A 3 -0.76 21.42 41.12
C ILE A 3 -1.67 21.45 39.91
N THR A 4 -1.76 22.60 39.29
CA THR A 4 -2.55 22.84 38.08
C THR A 4 -2.00 21.96 36.96
N ASN A 5 -2.87 21.11 36.39
CA ASN A 5 -2.62 20.34 35.15
C ASN A 5 -2.06 21.26 34.05
N LYS A 6 -0.79 21.27 33.83
CA LYS A 6 -0.22 21.76 32.59
C LYS A 6 -0.40 20.65 31.56
N ASN A 7 -1.40 20.78 30.72
CA ASN A 7 -1.43 20.06 29.46
C ASN A 7 -0.13 20.35 28.73
N VAL A 8 0.80 19.41 28.75
CA VAL A 8 1.99 19.48 27.93
C VAL A 8 1.54 19.21 26.51
N VAL A 9 1.17 20.28 25.81
CA VAL A 9 0.98 20.23 24.37
C VAL A 9 2.36 20.17 23.77
N LEU A 10 2.75 19.04 23.22
CA LEU A 10 4.00 18.95 22.47
C LEU A 10 3.98 19.97 21.32
N PRO A 11 5.11 20.65 21.07
CA PRO A 11 5.22 21.62 19.99
C PRO A 11 4.86 20.97 18.64
N LYS A 12 4.29 21.73 17.73
CA LYS A 12 3.99 21.29 16.34
C LYS A 12 5.23 20.71 15.62
N GLU A 13 6.41 21.15 15.98
CA GLU A 13 7.68 20.65 15.43
C GLU A 13 7.92 19.17 15.68
N TYR A 14 7.48 18.64 16.83
CA TYR A 14 7.56 17.19 17.12
C TYR A 14 6.64 16.38 16.23
N SER A 15 5.46 16.88 15.94
CA SER A 15 4.50 16.26 15.02
C SER A 15 5.06 16.18 13.60
N GLU A 16 5.67 17.26 13.10
CA GLU A 16 6.26 17.29 11.76
C GLU A 16 7.48 16.35 11.63
N GLN A 17 8.32 16.27 12.64
CA GLN A 17 9.45 15.35 12.63
C GLN A 17 9.01 13.88 12.63
N ILE A 18 7.99 13.52 13.40
CA ILE A 18 7.44 12.17 13.44
C ILE A 18 6.86 11.80 12.07
N ILE A 19 6.13 12.70 11.41
CA ILE A 19 5.54 12.43 10.08
C ILE A 19 6.61 12.26 9.00
N GLN A 20 7.66 13.08 9.01
CA GLN A 20 8.77 12.91 8.07
C GLN A 20 9.50 11.58 8.28
N ALA A 21 9.68 11.17 9.53
CA ALA A 21 10.23 9.87 9.86
C ALA A 21 9.32 8.73 9.35
N LEU A 22 8.01 8.78 9.58
CA LEU A 22 7.02 7.83 9.07
C LEU A 22 7.15 7.66 7.55
N ARG A 23 7.17 8.75 6.83
CA ARG A 23 7.22 8.73 5.37
C ARG A 23 8.49 8.09 4.82
N GLY A 24 9.60 8.20 5.51
CA GLY A 24 10.89 7.64 5.08
C GLY A 24 11.09 6.17 5.40
N ARG A 25 10.29 5.57 6.29
CA ARG A 25 10.46 4.18 6.74
C ARG A 25 9.39 3.24 6.18
N SER A 26 8.11 3.61 6.18
CA SER A 26 7.04 2.82 5.58
C SER A 26 7.19 2.77 4.06
N LYS A 27 7.27 1.57 3.49
CA LYS A 27 7.40 1.37 2.04
C LYS A 27 6.10 1.66 1.30
N ALA A 28 4.97 1.44 1.94
CA ALA A 28 3.68 1.80 1.38
C ALA A 28 3.53 3.33 1.21
N LEU A 29 3.97 4.11 2.21
CA LEU A 29 3.91 5.57 2.14
C LEU A 29 5.02 6.17 1.25
N GLU A 30 6.20 5.53 1.19
CA GLU A 30 7.31 5.98 0.34
C GLU A 30 6.98 5.85 -1.15
N LEU A 31 6.40 4.73 -1.55
CA LEU A 31 6.11 4.41 -2.95
C LEU A 31 4.72 4.86 -3.37
N GLY A 32 3.76 4.87 -2.46
CA GLY A 32 2.40 5.27 -2.72
C GLY A 32 2.27 6.76 -3.06
N ARG A 33 1.23 7.07 -3.81
CA ARG A 33 0.91 8.45 -4.19
C ARG A 33 0.14 9.15 -3.09
N ARG A 34 0.73 10.17 -2.48
CA ARG A 34 0.04 11.06 -1.54
C ARG A 34 -0.93 11.98 -2.28
N LEU A 35 -2.17 12.01 -1.83
CA LEU A 35 -3.16 13.00 -2.24
C LEU A 35 -3.16 14.19 -1.28
N PRO A 36 -3.83 15.31 -1.64
CA PRO A 36 -4.06 16.41 -0.71
C PRO A 36 -4.75 15.95 0.57
N ASP A 37 -4.47 16.62 1.67
CA ASP A 37 -5.02 16.27 2.97
C ASP A 37 -6.55 16.39 3.01
N MET A 38 -7.18 15.41 3.67
CA MET A 38 -8.63 15.29 3.70
C MET A 38 -9.24 16.32 4.65
N ARG A 39 -10.15 17.14 4.15
CA ARG A 39 -10.93 18.09 4.98
C ARG A 39 -12.16 17.43 5.62
N THR A 40 -12.67 16.39 4.99
CA THR A 40 -13.83 15.60 5.41
C THR A 40 -13.41 14.17 5.79
N SER A 41 -14.31 13.37 6.36
CA SER A 41 -14.04 11.95 6.68
C SER A 41 -13.91 11.07 5.43
N GLU A 42 -14.40 11.54 4.30
CA GLU A 42 -14.42 10.82 3.05
C GLU A 42 -13.92 11.72 1.93
N LEU A 43 -13.11 11.15 1.03
CA LEU A 43 -12.62 11.79 -0.19
C LEU A 43 -12.93 10.86 -1.35
N GLU A 44 -13.71 11.34 -2.32
CA GLU A 44 -14.03 10.57 -3.52
C GLU A 44 -13.08 10.91 -4.67
N ILE A 45 -12.58 9.88 -5.33
CA ILE A 45 -11.70 9.98 -6.49
C ILE A 45 -12.43 9.36 -7.68
N ASN A 46 -12.60 10.12 -8.76
CA ASN A 46 -13.16 9.61 -9.99
C ASN A 46 -12.12 8.79 -10.77
N VAL A 47 -12.42 7.54 -11.01
CA VAL A 47 -11.60 6.60 -11.77
C VAL A 47 -12.32 6.22 -13.05
N LEU A 48 -11.60 6.15 -14.15
CA LEU A 48 -12.16 5.78 -15.45
C LEU A 48 -12.52 4.30 -15.45
N SER A 49 -13.81 3.97 -15.55
CA SER A 49 -14.33 2.59 -15.54
C SER A 49 -14.62 2.07 -16.94
N SER A 50 -14.92 2.95 -17.91
CA SER A 50 -14.99 2.59 -19.32
C SER A 50 -14.41 3.66 -20.23
N ILE A 51 -13.83 3.23 -21.36
CA ILE A 51 -13.17 4.08 -22.34
C ILE A 51 -13.78 3.91 -23.72
N ALA A 52 -13.79 4.99 -24.50
CA ALA A 52 -14.37 5.00 -25.83
C ALA A 52 -13.64 4.06 -26.79
N LYS A 53 -14.44 3.36 -27.61
CA LYS A 53 -13.98 2.54 -28.73
C LYS A 53 -14.21 3.27 -30.03
N ALA A 54 -13.15 3.46 -30.83
CA ALA A 54 -13.25 3.99 -32.18
C ALA A 54 -13.37 2.83 -33.20
N GLY A 55 -14.12 3.07 -34.26
CA GLY A 55 -14.26 2.11 -35.35
C GLY A 55 -14.18 2.81 -36.71
N TRP A 56 -13.61 2.11 -37.70
CA TRP A 56 -13.60 2.58 -39.08
C TRP A 56 -14.99 2.54 -39.70
N VAL A 57 -15.42 3.65 -40.25
CA VAL A 57 -16.68 3.73 -41.02
C VAL A 57 -16.37 3.34 -42.46
N LYS A 58 -16.75 2.13 -42.85
CA LYS A 58 -16.62 1.67 -44.25
C LYS A 58 -17.78 2.15 -45.05
N LYS A 59 -17.55 2.58 -46.31
CA LYS A 59 -18.64 2.78 -47.26
C LYS A 59 -19.31 1.42 -47.51
N SER A 60 -20.63 1.36 -47.38
CA SER A 60 -21.39 0.14 -47.70
C SER A 60 -21.20 -0.18 -49.20
N GLN A 61 -20.76 -1.40 -49.50
CA GLN A 61 -20.74 -1.93 -50.87
C GLN A 61 -22.00 -2.71 -51.23
N THR A 62 -23.06 -2.59 -50.42
CA THR A 62 -24.33 -3.28 -50.69
C THR A 62 -25.07 -2.56 -51.84
N PRO A 63 -25.40 -3.25 -52.92
CA PRO A 63 -26.06 -2.63 -54.04
C PRO A 63 -27.48 -2.17 -53.70
N ALA A 64 -27.67 -0.90 -53.88
CA ALA A 64 -28.76 -0.24 -54.56
C ALA A 64 -30.22 -0.40 -54.15
N ASN A 65 -30.60 -0.87 -52.99
CA ASN A 65 -32.03 -0.83 -52.62
C ASN A 65 -32.35 -0.17 -51.27
N ALA A 66 -31.36 0.51 -50.67
CA ALA A 66 -31.59 1.34 -49.48
C ALA A 66 -31.27 2.79 -49.84
N GLU A 67 -32.29 3.58 -50.02
CA GLU A 67 -32.18 5.04 -50.06
C GLU A 67 -31.34 5.52 -48.88
N GLY A 68 -30.16 6.12 -49.14
CA GLY A 68 -29.26 6.68 -48.09
C GLY A 68 -28.07 5.84 -47.66
N ALA A 69 -27.70 4.75 -48.36
CA ALA A 69 -26.66 3.82 -47.97
C ALA A 69 -25.20 4.26 -48.28
N GLU A 70 -24.94 5.53 -48.58
CA GLU A 70 -23.58 5.99 -48.88
C GLU A 70 -22.64 6.07 -47.65
N ILE A 71 -23.17 6.18 -46.42
CA ILE A 71 -22.39 6.35 -45.21
C ILE A 71 -22.95 5.45 -44.10
N ASN A 72 -22.21 4.45 -43.67
CA ASN A 72 -22.53 3.68 -42.47
C ASN A 72 -22.58 4.60 -41.23
N ARG A 73 -23.45 4.25 -40.30
CA ARG A 73 -23.56 4.99 -39.03
C ARG A 73 -22.21 4.97 -38.30
N LYS A 74 -21.83 6.12 -37.80
CA LYS A 74 -20.66 6.24 -36.91
C LYS A 74 -20.95 5.46 -35.62
N PRO A 75 -20.00 4.66 -35.14
CA PRO A 75 -20.16 3.97 -33.87
C PRO A 75 -20.26 4.98 -32.71
N VAL A 76 -21.26 4.79 -31.86
CA VAL A 76 -21.42 5.54 -30.64
C VAL A 76 -20.77 4.73 -29.51
N SER A 77 -19.94 5.36 -28.71
CA SER A 77 -19.28 4.74 -27.55
C SER A 77 -19.51 5.60 -26.32
N GLN A 78 -19.62 4.98 -25.18
CA GLN A 78 -19.80 5.65 -23.88
C GLN A 78 -18.50 5.65 -23.08
N ILE A 79 -18.32 6.70 -22.29
CA ILE A 79 -17.26 6.81 -21.29
C ILE A 79 -17.93 6.89 -19.94
N ALA A 80 -17.51 6.06 -18.98
CA ALA A 80 -18.02 6.06 -17.63
C ALA A 80 -16.91 6.27 -16.61
N TRP A 81 -17.28 6.86 -15.49
CA TRP A 81 -16.45 7.10 -14.33
C TRP A 81 -17.04 6.37 -13.15
N GLU A 82 -16.18 5.84 -12.31
CA GLU A 82 -16.52 5.19 -11.05
C GLU A 82 -15.86 5.93 -9.90
N GLY A 83 -16.61 6.21 -8.85
CA GLY A 83 -16.08 6.85 -7.65
C GLY A 83 -15.38 5.82 -6.76
N VAL A 84 -14.12 6.07 -6.42
CA VAL A 84 -13.40 5.33 -5.39
C VAL A 84 -13.30 6.21 -4.16
N THR A 85 -13.92 5.78 -3.07
CA THR A 85 -13.96 6.55 -1.82
C THR A 85 -12.81 6.17 -0.91
N LEU A 86 -12.00 7.17 -0.52
CA LEU A 86 -11.07 7.07 0.61
C LEU A 86 -11.80 7.49 1.86
N LYS A 87 -11.85 6.62 2.85
CA LYS A 87 -12.44 6.90 4.16
C LYS A 87 -11.32 7.04 5.19
N ALA A 88 -11.33 8.15 5.95
CA ALA A 88 -10.31 8.39 6.95
C ALA A 88 -10.58 7.57 8.21
N GLU A 89 -9.80 6.52 8.42
CA GLU A 89 -9.85 5.66 9.60
C GLU A 89 -8.73 6.02 10.58
N THR A 90 -8.89 5.60 11.82
CA THR A 90 -7.98 5.97 12.91
C THR A 90 -7.03 4.82 13.23
N LEU A 91 -5.74 5.09 13.16
CA LEU A 91 -4.70 4.25 13.73
C LEU A 91 -4.25 4.85 15.06
N ALA A 92 -4.25 4.07 16.14
CA ALA A 92 -3.91 4.55 17.47
C ALA A 92 -3.15 3.50 18.29
N CYS A 93 -2.32 3.99 19.20
CA CYS A 93 -1.60 3.17 20.18
C CYS A 93 -1.56 3.92 21.51
N ILE A 94 -1.65 3.18 22.61
CA ILE A 94 -1.47 3.72 23.95
C ILE A 94 -0.35 2.94 24.62
N VAL A 95 0.66 3.68 25.13
CA VAL A 95 1.76 3.11 25.90
C VAL A 95 1.70 3.67 27.31
N THR A 96 1.73 2.79 28.31
CA THR A 96 1.70 3.16 29.73
C THR A 96 3.06 2.88 30.37
N ILE A 97 3.50 3.78 31.24
CA ILE A 97 4.73 3.66 32.04
C ILE A 97 4.44 4.11 33.48
N SER A 98 5.13 3.56 34.47
CA SER A 98 5.02 4.06 35.84
C SER A 98 5.78 5.38 36.02
N GLU A 99 5.26 6.26 36.86
CA GLU A 99 5.90 7.54 37.18
C GLU A 99 7.28 7.33 37.82
N GLU A 100 7.41 6.31 38.68
CA GLU A 100 8.66 5.93 39.32
C GLU A 100 9.71 5.52 38.27
N THR A 101 9.36 4.66 37.32
CA THR A 101 10.30 4.24 36.25
C THR A 101 10.71 5.42 35.38
N LEU A 102 9.79 6.36 35.11
CA LEU A 102 10.10 7.54 34.31
C LEU A 102 11.09 8.44 35.05
N ALA A 103 10.87 8.70 36.35
CA ALA A 103 11.76 9.50 37.19
C ALA A 103 13.15 8.88 37.32
N ASP A 104 13.22 7.58 37.60
CA ASP A 104 14.49 6.86 37.76
C ASP A 104 15.31 6.87 36.46
N THR A 105 14.67 6.74 35.32
CA THR A 105 15.37 6.74 34.01
C THR A 105 15.83 8.12 33.60
N GLU A 106 15.11 9.18 33.93
CA GLU A 106 15.58 10.56 33.72
C GLU A 106 16.79 10.88 34.56
N ASP A 107 16.85 10.40 35.81
CA ASP A 107 18.01 10.56 36.70
C ASP A 107 19.27 9.85 36.15
N PHE A 108 19.09 8.75 35.39
CA PHE A 108 20.18 8.05 34.69
C PHE A 108 20.54 8.67 33.34
N GLY A 109 19.89 9.76 32.92
CA GLY A 109 20.14 10.45 31.65
C GLY A 109 19.62 9.69 30.42
N VAL A 110 18.67 8.77 30.60
CA VAL A 110 18.01 8.04 29.50
C VAL A 110 16.73 8.76 29.09
N GLU A 111 16.70 9.25 27.88
CA GLU A 111 15.49 9.87 27.31
C GLU A 111 14.47 8.79 26.92
N VAL A 112 13.58 8.44 27.85
CA VAL A 112 12.57 7.38 27.65
C VAL A 112 11.47 7.82 26.68
N VAL A 113 11.00 9.05 26.76
CA VAL A 113 9.90 9.57 25.92
C VAL A 113 10.25 9.54 24.43
N PRO A 114 11.42 10.00 23.97
CA PRO A 114 11.85 9.82 22.59
C PRO A 114 11.92 8.36 22.16
N THR A 115 12.45 7.48 23.01
CA THR A 115 12.54 6.04 22.72
C THR A 115 11.16 5.40 22.54
N ILE A 116 10.19 5.72 23.41
CA ILE A 116 8.79 5.28 23.27
C ILE A 116 8.20 5.80 21.94
N SER A 117 8.43 7.07 21.63
CA SER A 117 7.94 7.67 20.38
C SER A 117 8.47 6.96 19.16
N ASP A 118 9.77 6.64 19.12
CA ASP A 118 10.41 5.91 18.02
C ASP A 118 9.83 4.49 17.86
N GLN A 119 9.63 3.77 18.96
CA GLN A 119 9.05 2.43 18.94
C GLN A 119 7.58 2.44 18.45
N VAL A 120 6.80 3.45 18.86
CA VAL A 120 5.42 3.61 18.39
C VAL A 120 5.39 3.96 16.89
N VAL A 121 6.30 4.80 16.43
CA VAL A 121 6.46 5.12 15.01
C VAL A 121 6.75 3.86 14.21
N ASP A 122 7.67 3.00 14.66
CA ASP A 122 7.99 1.73 13.99
C ASP A 122 6.78 0.77 13.98
N ALA A 123 6.00 0.72 15.06
CA ALA A 123 4.76 -0.06 15.12
C ALA A 123 3.69 0.45 14.12
N PHE A 124 3.57 1.77 13.97
CA PHE A 124 2.68 2.34 12.96
C PHE A 124 3.14 2.04 11.54
N TYR A 125 4.44 2.05 11.26
CA TYR A 125 4.97 1.64 9.95
C TYR A 125 4.62 0.20 9.64
N GLN A 126 4.83 -0.70 10.60
CA GLN A 126 4.51 -2.11 10.44
C GLN A 126 3.02 -2.30 10.15
N ALA A 127 2.14 -1.66 10.92
CA ALA A 127 0.70 -1.75 10.73
C ALA A 127 0.27 -1.23 9.36
N LEU A 128 0.80 -0.07 8.93
CA LEU A 128 0.50 0.53 7.62
C LEU A 128 0.96 -0.36 6.46
N ASP A 129 2.19 -0.87 6.51
CA ASP A 129 2.73 -1.72 5.46
C ASP A 129 2.01 -3.07 5.42
N ALA A 130 1.69 -3.67 6.57
CA ALA A 130 0.91 -4.90 6.65
C ALA A 130 -0.51 -4.72 6.07
N THR A 131 -1.16 -3.61 6.38
CA THR A 131 -2.48 -3.31 5.83
C THR A 131 -2.41 -3.01 4.33
N ALA A 132 -1.45 -2.19 3.88
CA ALA A 132 -1.32 -1.81 2.47
C ALA A 132 -1.00 -3.01 1.57
N PHE A 133 -0.04 -3.83 1.96
CA PHE A 133 0.41 -4.94 1.13
C PHE A 133 -0.48 -6.18 1.28
N PHE A 134 -0.86 -6.54 2.51
CA PHE A 134 -1.54 -7.80 2.79
C PHE A 134 -2.99 -7.66 3.22
N GLY A 135 -3.48 -6.44 3.48
CA GLY A 135 -4.83 -6.20 3.96
C GLY A 135 -5.06 -6.66 5.40
N VAL A 136 -3.98 -6.87 6.18
CA VAL A 136 -4.09 -7.28 7.58
C VAL A 136 -4.78 -6.18 8.38
N ASP A 137 -5.82 -6.57 9.12
CA ASP A 137 -6.63 -5.67 9.96
C ASP A 137 -7.11 -4.41 9.22
N SER A 138 -7.35 -4.53 7.90
CA SER A 138 -7.81 -3.41 7.08
C SER A 138 -9.15 -2.87 7.63
N PRO A 139 -9.23 -1.59 7.99
CA PRO A 139 -10.47 -0.98 8.42
C PRO A 139 -11.38 -0.56 7.25
N TRP A 140 -10.92 -0.74 6.00
CA TRP A 140 -11.64 -0.35 4.80
C TRP A 140 -12.24 -1.57 4.08
N ASP A 141 -13.55 -1.63 3.95
CA ASP A 141 -14.27 -2.75 3.31
C ASP A 141 -13.85 -2.95 1.84
N ASN A 142 -13.49 -1.87 1.15
CA ASN A 142 -13.13 -1.89 -0.27
C ASN A 142 -11.61 -2.01 -0.52
N PHE A 143 -10.80 -2.17 0.53
CA PHE A 143 -9.35 -2.28 0.42
C PHE A 143 -8.85 -3.58 1.05
N VAL A 144 -8.66 -4.58 0.23
CA VAL A 144 -8.24 -5.94 0.65
C VAL A 144 -6.72 -6.13 0.65
N GLY A 145 -5.95 -5.06 0.40
CA GLY A 145 -4.50 -5.12 0.23
C GLY A 145 -4.07 -5.53 -1.18
N ILE A 146 -2.81 -5.20 -1.51
CA ILE A 146 -2.24 -5.43 -2.84
C ILE A 146 -2.18 -6.93 -3.16
N VAL A 147 -1.73 -7.77 -2.22
CA VAL A 147 -1.52 -9.20 -2.42
C VAL A 147 -2.84 -9.93 -2.68
N ALA A 148 -3.89 -9.65 -1.92
CA ALA A 148 -5.19 -10.26 -2.13
C ALA A 148 -5.80 -9.85 -3.48
N GLY A 149 -5.69 -8.57 -3.85
CA GLY A 149 -6.14 -8.07 -5.14
C GLY A 149 -5.39 -8.70 -6.32
N ALA A 150 -4.06 -8.83 -6.24
CA ALA A 150 -3.24 -9.50 -7.26
C ALA A 150 -3.60 -10.98 -7.40
N THR A 151 -3.87 -11.66 -6.29
CA THR A 151 -4.32 -13.06 -6.29
C THR A 151 -5.67 -13.21 -6.99
N ALA A 152 -6.63 -12.35 -6.69
CA ALA A 152 -7.95 -12.34 -7.31
C ALA A 152 -7.88 -12.06 -8.83
N ALA A 153 -6.93 -11.25 -9.27
CA ALA A 153 -6.67 -10.94 -10.67
C ALA A 153 -5.80 -11.98 -11.41
N ASN A 154 -5.45 -13.12 -10.79
CA ASN A 154 -4.50 -14.10 -11.32
C ASN A 154 -3.12 -13.53 -11.67
N ALA A 155 -2.72 -12.44 -11.03
CA ALA A 155 -1.41 -11.81 -11.20
C ALA A 155 -0.35 -12.40 -10.23
N THR A 156 -0.39 -13.72 -10.05
CA THR A 156 0.53 -14.46 -9.18
C THR A 156 1.54 -15.25 -10.02
N VAL A 157 2.81 -15.15 -9.67
CA VAL A 157 3.91 -15.93 -10.23
C VAL A 157 4.50 -16.82 -9.14
N THR A 158 4.64 -18.10 -9.41
CA THR A 158 5.24 -19.04 -8.46
C THR A 158 6.73 -19.18 -8.75
N TRP A 159 7.54 -18.92 -7.73
CA TRP A 159 8.98 -19.16 -7.77
C TRP A 159 9.32 -20.44 -6.99
N ASP A 160 10.12 -21.31 -7.57
CA ASP A 160 10.52 -22.61 -7.00
C ASP A 160 11.46 -22.52 -5.80
N GLY A 161 11.86 -21.29 -5.42
CA GLY A 161 12.77 -21.06 -4.31
C GLY A 161 14.24 -21.28 -4.65
N GLN A 162 14.56 -21.71 -5.89
CA GLN A 162 15.93 -21.91 -6.33
C GLN A 162 16.60 -20.58 -6.67
N PRO A 163 17.83 -20.35 -6.24
CA PRO A 163 18.58 -19.14 -6.60
C PRO A 163 18.97 -19.18 -8.09
N GLY A 164 19.34 -18.02 -8.62
CA GLY A 164 19.87 -17.90 -9.96
C GLY A 164 18.83 -17.48 -10.99
N LEU A 165 18.88 -18.11 -12.15
CA LEU A 165 18.04 -17.76 -13.31
C LEU A 165 16.55 -17.93 -13.04
N SER A 166 16.17 -18.90 -12.20
CA SER A 166 14.76 -19.14 -11.82
C SER A 166 14.12 -17.91 -11.16
N PHE A 167 14.84 -17.26 -10.25
CA PHE A 167 14.34 -16.03 -9.63
C PHE A 167 14.25 -14.86 -10.61
N TYR A 168 15.26 -14.71 -11.48
CA TYR A 168 15.24 -13.68 -12.52
C TYR A 168 14.02 -13.82 -13.45
N ASN A 169 13.75 -15.05 -13.91
CA ASN A 169 12.58 -15.34 -14.74
C ASN A 169 11.28 -15.04 -13.98
N ALA A 170 11.15 -15.40 -12.70
CA ALA A 170 9.97 -15.10 -11.91
C ALA A 170 9.71 -13.60 -11.79
N VAL A 171 10.76 -12.77 -11.65
CA VAL A 171 10.63 -11.31 -11.66
C VAL A 171 10.21 -10.80 -13.04
N SER A 172 10.80 -11.31 -14.12
CA SER A 172 10.44 -10.96 -15.49
C SER A 172 8.98 -11.32 -15.80
N ASP A 173 8.53 -12.51 -15.39
CA ASP A 173 7.14 -12.96 -15.56
C ASP A 173 6.15 -12.12 -14.75
N ALA A 174 6.54 -11.69 -13.54
CA ALA A 174 5.72 -10.78 -12.74
C ALA A 174 5.59 -9.39 -13.41
N MET A 175 6.69 -8.87 -13.96
CA MET A 175 6.65 -7.62 -14.74
C MET A 175 5.73 -7.76 -15.97
N ALA A 176 5.87 -8.87 -16.72
CA ALA A 176 5.04 -9.13 -17.89
C ALA A 176 3.55 -9.15 -17.55
N LYS A 177 3.13 -9.73 -16.42
CA LYS A 177 1.72 -9.70 -15.98
C LYS A 177 1.19 -8.29 -15.72
N VAL A 178 2.03 -7.40 -15.15
CA VAL A 178 1.67 -5.99 -14.95
C VAL A 178 1.56 -5.27 -16.29
N GLU A 179 2.49 -5.49 -17.21
CA GLU A 179 2.53 -4.91 -18.54
C GLU A 179 1.37 -5.40 -19.42
N GLU A 180 1.03 -6.69 -19.37
CA GLU A 180 -0.16 -7.27 -20.03
C GLU A 180 -1.46 -6.65 -19.49
N SER A 181 -1.48 -6.27 -18.22
CA SER A 181 -2.59 -5.51 -17.63
C SER A 181 -2.64 -4.05 -18.09
N GLY A 182 -1.60 -3.57 -18.82
CA GLY A 182 -1.51 -2.21 -19.36
C GLY A 182 -0.97 -1.17 -18.39
N PHE A 183 -0.28 -1.61 -17.34
CA PHE A 183 0.40 -0.75 -16.39
C PHE A 183 1.92 -0.88 -16.55
N ILE A 184 2.66 0.12 -16.10
CA ILE A 184 4.12 0.14 -16.17
C ILE A 184 4.65 -0.07 -14.76
N PRO A 185 5.29 -1.22 -14.46
CA PRO A 185 5.85 -1.43 -13.13
C PRO A 185 6.93 -0.39 -12.83
N ASN A 186 6.90 0.20 -11.63
CA ASN A 186 7.83 1.26 -11.23
C ASN A 186 8.70 0.87 -10.03
N ALA A 187 8.35 -0.20 -9.30
CA ALA A 187 9.16 -0.67 -8.19
C ALA A 187 8.92 -2.16 -7.89
N ILE A 188 9.88 -2.74 -7.18
CA ILE A 188 9.81 -4.08 -6.58
C ILE A 188 9.96 -3.93 -5.07
N VAL A 189 9.02 -4.49 -4.31
CA VAL A 189 9.03 -4.47 -2.84
C VAL A 189 9.02 -5.89 -2.32
N GLY A 190 9.78 -6.17 -1.28
CA GLY A 190 9.75 -7.47 -0.63
C GLY A 190 10.52 -7.52 0.69
N ALA A 191 10.51 -8.69 1.32
CA ALA A 191 11.27 -8.93 2.55
C ALA A 191 12.77 -8.69 2.36
N PRO A 192 13.55 -8.46 3.44
CA PRO A 192 15.01 -8.33 3.34
C PRO A 192 15.72 -9.52 2.70
N SER A 193 15.14 -10.73 2.78
CA SER A 193 15.61 -11.94 2.10
C SER A 193 15.62 -11.83 0.56
N LEU A 194 14.79 -10.95 0.00
CA LEU A 194 14.76 -10.61 -1.41
C LEU A 194 16.15 -10.14 -1.90
N ARG A 195 16.90 -9.43 -1.04
CA ARG A 195 18.24 -8.96 -1.35
C ARG A 195 19.21 -10.09 -1.66
N SER A 196 19.11 -11.21 -0.93
CA SER A 196 19.94 -12.38 -1.20
C SER A 196 19.55 -13.09 -2.50
N ALA A 197 18.26 -13.14 -2.82
CA ALA A 197 17.77 -13.72 -4.07
C ALA A 197 18.29 -12.93 -5.29
N PHE A 198 18.31 -11.59 -5.20
CA PHE A 198 18.91 -10.76 -6.26
C PHE A 198 20.42 -10.96 -6.39
N ARG A 199 21.18 -11.03 -5.29
CA ARG A 199 22.63 -11.26 -5.35
C ARG A 199 23.00 -12.60 -5.98
N ASN A 200 22.14 -13.60 -5.82
CA ASN A 200 22.35 -14.93 -6.32
C ASN A 200 21.75 -15.14 -7.73
N SER A 201 21.10 -14.14 -8.32
CA SER A 201 20.58 -14.27 -9.68
C SER A 201 21.75 -14.15 -10.70
N ILE A 202 21.87 -15.18 -11.51
CA ILE A 202 22.94 -15.34 -12.49
C ILE A 202 22.30 -15.55 -13.87
N THR A 203 22.85 -14.92 -14.88
CA THR A 203 22.46 -15.18 -16.28
C THR A 203 22.98 -16.52 -16.76
N ASN A 204 22.45 -17.03 -17.88
CA ASN A 204 22.98 -18.23 -18.58
C ASN A 204 24.45 -18.10 -18.98
N LEU A 205 25.01 -16.90 -19.03
CA LEU A 205 26.41 -16.60 -19.31
C LEU A 205 27.30 -16.60 -18.07
N GLY A 206 26.76 -16.91 -16.88
CA GLY A 206 27.48 -16.88 -15.61
C GLY A 206 27.78 -15.48 -15.06
N VAL A 207 27.17 -14.45 -15.62
CA VAL A 207 27.34 -13.07 -15.15
C VAL A 207 26.29 -12.76 -14.08
N LEU A 208 26.72 -12.21 -12.94
CA LEU A 208 25.82 -11.70 -11.90
C LEU A 208 25.06 -10.48 -12.44
N THR A 209 23.76 -10.64 -12.64
CA THR A 209 22.91 -9.58 -13.23
C THR A 209 22.41 -8.59 -12.21
N ALA A 210 22.42 -8.95 -10.93
CA ALA A 210 21.73 -8.19 -9.90
C ALA A 210 22.56 -7.12 -9.20
N GLU A 211 23.88 -7.20 -9.27
CA GLU A 211 24.76 -6.22 -8.60
C GLU A 211 25.10 -5.02 -9.48
N GLN A 212 25.02 -5.14 -10.79
CA GLN A 212 25.40 -4.12 -11.76
C GLN A 212 24.23 -3.32 -12.36
N GLY A 213 23.01 -3.57 -11.98
CA GLY A 213 21.87 -2.89 -12.54
C GLY A 213 20.54 -3.35 -11.98
N GLU A 214 19.56 -2.57 -12.27
CA GLU A 214 18.17 -2.84 -11.99
C GLU A 214 17.73 -4.07 -12.82
N VAL A 215 17.13 -5.07 -12.20
CA VAL A 215 16.44 -6.12 -12.94
C VAL A 215 15.28 -5.44 -13.67
N GLY A 216 15.36 -5.35 -14.99
CA GLY A 216 14.39 -4.61 -15.79
C GLY A 216 14.36 -3.10 -15.53
N ALA A 217 15.46 -2.49 -15.04
CA ALA A 217 15.58 -1.08 -14.66
C ALA A 217 14.64 -0.64 -13.51
N LEU A 218 14.13 -1.58 -12.69
CA LEU A 218 13.25 -1.25 -11.58
C LEU A 218 14.00 -1.06 -10.26
N PRO A 219 13.72 0.00 -9.50
CA PRO A 219 14.23 0.18 -8.15
C PRO A 219 13.72 -0.90 -7.20
N LYS A 220 14.61 -1.35 -6.31
CA LYS A 220 14.36 -2.43 -5.36
C LYS A 220 14.21 -1.85 -3.96
N HIS A 221 13.07 -2.12 -3.34
CA HIS A 221 12.77 -1.68 -2.00
C HIS A 221 12.66 -2.88 -1.07
N TYR A 222 13.31 -2.78 0.08
CA TYR A 222 13.31 -3.83 1.09
C TYR A 222 12.54 -3.35 2.31
N ASP A 223 11.55 -4.13 2.71
CA ASP A 223 10.76 -3.82 3.89
C ASP A 223 11.43 -4.41 5.13
N TYR A 224 11.85 -3.54 6.03
CA TYR A 224 12.42 -3.89 7.33
C TYR A 224 11.42 -3.73 8.48
N THR A 225 10.19 -3.32 8.20
CA THR A 225 9.15 -3.15 9.22
C THR A 225 8.61 -4.48 9.73
N GLY A 226 8.84 -5.57 8.99
CA GLY A 226 8.34 -6.90 9.33
C GLY A 226 6.97 -7.22 8.73
N GLY A 227 6.41 -6.36 7.89
CA GLY A 227 5.13 -6.60 7.22
C GLY A 227 5.11 -7.87 6.37
N PHE A 228 6.25 -8.28 5.81
CA PHE A 228 6.39 -9.51 5.00
C PHE A 228 6.66 -10.79 5.83
N ILE A 229 6.74 -10.71 7.15
CA ILE A 229 7.00 -11.89 7.99
C ILE A 229 5.75 -12.79 8.04
N GLY A 230 5.93 -14.07 7.71
CA GLY A 230 4.85 -15.06 7.76
C GLY A 230 3.85 -14.98 6.60
N THR A 231 4.12 -14.17 5.58
CA THR A 231 3.24 -14.03 4.42
C THR A 231 3.62 -14.99 3.29
N SER A 232 2.66 -15.29 2.42
CA SER A 232 2.88 -16.13 1.24
C SER A 232 3.61 -15.39 0.11
N ALA A 233 3.52 -14.07 0.05
CA ALA A 233 4.17 -13.26 -0.96
C ALA A 233 5.64 -13.01 -0.61
N PHE A 234 6.55 -13.35 -1.53
CA PHE A 234 7.98 -13.10 -1.42
C PHE A 234 8.36 -11.71 -1.91
N ALA A 235 7.73 -11.26 -2.99
CA ALA A 235 7.90 -9.93 -3.55
C ALA A 235 6.62 -9.44 -4.23
N ILE A 236 6.46 -8.14 -4.30
CA ILE A 236 5.40 -7.42 -5.01
C ILE A 236 6.07 -6.58 -6.09
N VAL A 237 5.60 -6.70 -7.32
CA VAL A 237 6.04 -5.93 -8.49
C VAL A 237 4.85 -5.15 -9.01
N GLY A 238 4.99 -3.86 -9.29
CA GLY A 238 3.87 -3.12 -9.84
C GLY A 238 4.07 -1.62 -9.98
N ASP A 239 2.97 -0.95 -10.32
CA ASP A 239 2.91 0.51 -10.39
C ASP A 239 2.30 1.07 -9.09
N PHE A 240 3.16 1.47 -8.18
CA PHE A 240 2.77 1.99 -6.88
C PHE A 240 2.11 3.37 -6.93
N ASN A 241 2.09 4.06 -8.06
CA ASN A 241 1.32 5.29 -8.23
C ASN A 241 -0.20 5.07 -8.06
N TYR A 242 -0.65 3.81 -8.22
CA TYR A 242 -2.04 3.42 -7.97
C TYR A 242 -2.35 3.08 -6.51
N LEU A 243 -1.36 2.97 -5.64
CA LEU A 243 -1.58 2.96 -4.20
C LEU A 243 -1.72 4.41 -3.74
N VAL A 244 -2.95 4.88 -3.49
CA VAL A 244 -3.19 6.26 -3.09
C VAL A 244 -3.54 6.35 -1.61
N TYR A 245 -3.05 7.40 -0.96
CA TYR A 245 -3.35 7.68 0.43
C TYR A 245 -3.49 9.18 0.69
N ALA A 246 -4.28 9.52 1.71
CA ALA A 246 -4.44 10.89 2.17
C ALA A 246 -4.51 10.94 3.70
N PHE A 247 -3.88 11.93 4.30
CA PHE A 247 -3.99 12.18 5.73
C PHE A 247 -5.18 13.09 6.00
N ARG A 248 -5.90 12.80 7.08
CA ARG A 248 -6.91 13.70 7.65
C ARG A 248 -6.40 14.37 8.92
N GLU A 249 -5.69 13.63 9.75
CA GLU A 249 -5.09 14.09 10.99
C GLU A 249 -3.70 13.47 11.08
N ASP A 250 -2.72 14.32 11.18
CA ASP A 250 -1.35 13.91 11.37
C ASP A 250 -1.18 13.23 12.72
N MET A 251 -0.06 12.55 12.93
CA MET A 251 0.20 11.89 14.20
C MET A 251 0.20 12.93 15.32
N SER A 252 -0.62 12.69 16.32
CA SER A 252 -0.71 13.50 17.55
C SER A 252 -0.43 12.62 18.76
N MET A 253 0.30 13.16 19.74
CA MET A 253 0.53 12.53 21.04
C MET A 253 -0.25 13.28 22.11
N LYS A 254 -0.92 12.55 23.01
CA LYS A 254 -1.59 13.10 24.18
C LYS A 254 -1.16 12.36 25.44
N LEU A 255 -0.73 13.12 26.45
CA LEU A 255 -0.45 12.61 27.78
C LEU A 255 -1.76 12.35 28.53
N LEU A 256 -1.88 11.19 29.15
CA LEU A 256 -2.99 10.76 29.98
C LEU A 256 -2.47 10.50 31.41
N THR A 257 -3.03 11.19 32.39
CA THR A 257 -2.64 11.07 33.82
C THR A 257 -3.79 10.53 34.68
N GLU A 258 -5.04 10.74 34.28
CA GLU A 258 -6.22 10.41 35.08
C GLU A 258 -7.22 9.52 34.28
N ALA A 259 -6.68 8.63 33.43
CA ALA A 259 -7.53 7.78 32.60
C ALA A 259 -7.57 6.35 33.13
N THR A 260 -8.70 5.68 32.90
CA THR A 260 -8.80 4.24 33.03
C THR A 260 -8.67 3.62 31.63
N ILE A 261 -7.69 2.72 31.46
CA ILE A 261 -7.41 2.03 30.20
C ILE A 261 -7.80 0.57 30.38
N VAL A 262 -8.60 0.03 29.48
CA VAL A 262 -9.00 -1.37 29.44
C VAL A 262 -8.31 -2.03 28.26
N ASP A 263 -7.55 -3.08 28.54
CA ASP A 263 -6.85 -3.88 27.53
C ASP A 263 -7.22 -5.37 27.74
N GLY A 264 -8.19 -5.83 27.00
CA GLY A 264 -8.79 -7.16 27.20
C GLY A 264 -9.34 -7.31 28.62
N ASP A 265 -8.81 -8.28 29.38
CA ASP A 265 -9.19 -8.55 30.77
C ASP A 265 -8.46 -7.67 31.80
N ARG A 266 -7.53 -6.83 31.37
CA ARG A 266 -6.74 -5.97 32.26
C ARG A 266 -7.28 -4.55 32.26
N THR A 267 -7.40 -3.99 33.46
CA THR A 267 -7.80 -2.61 33.65
C THR A 267 -6.68 -1.85 34.36
N TYR A 268 -6.21 -0.80 33.73
CA TYR A 268 -5.20 0.10 34.28
C TYR A 268 -5.89 1.40 34.68
N ASN A 269 -5.91 1.68 36.00
CA ASN A 269 -6.32 2.98 36.49
C ASN A 269 -5.05 3.80 36.77
N LEU A 270 -4.74 4.73 35.86
CA LEU A 270 -3.48 5.45 35.87
C LEU A 270 -3.27 6.21 37.18
N ALA A 271 -4.28 6.85 37.71
CA ALA A 271 -4.19 7.64 38.94
C ALA A 271 -4.03 6.76 40.21
N GLN A 272 -4.52 5.50 40.20
CA GLN A 272 -4.39 4.60 41.35
C GLN A 272 -3.11 3.76 41.33
N GLN A 273 -2.49 3.66 40.17
CA GLN A 273 -1.32 2.82 39.93
C GLN A 273 -0.04 3.65 39.70
N ASP A 274 -0.12 4.96 39.91
CA ASP A 274 0.98 5.89 39.67
C ASP A 274 1.60 5.70 38.29
N MET A 275 0.73 5.71 37.26
CA MET A 275 1.11 5.47 35.86
C MET A 275 0.76 6.67 34.98
N ILE A 276 1.57 6.86 33.94
CA ILE A 276 1.33 7.82 32.88
C ILE A 276 1.09 7.07 31.57
N GLY A 277 0.10 7.51 30.79
CA GLY A 277 -0.20 6.98 29.48
C GLY A 277 0.13 7.96 28.37
N PHE A 278 0.80 7.49 27.32
CA PHE A 278 1.01 8.23 26.07
C PHE A 278 0.11 7.66 25.01
N ARG A 279 -0.87 8.46 24.54
CA ARG A 279 -1.75 8.07 23.44
C ARG A 279 -1.31 8.72 22.17
N PHE A 280 -0.89 7.89 21.22
CA PHE A 280 -0.60 8.28 19.84
C PHE A 280 -1.79 7.98 18.96
N LYS A 281 -2.10 8.89 18.05
CA LYS A 281 -3.24 8.76 17.13
C LYS A 281 -2.92 9.45 15.83
N MET A 282 -3.30 8.83 14.71
CA MET A 282 -3.33 9.44 13.39
C MET A 282 -4.57 9.00 12.63
N ARG A 283 -4.97 9.75 11.61
CA ARG A 283 -6.08 9.40 10.73
C ARG A 283 -5.68 9.53 9.29
N LEU A 284 -5.85 8.44 8.52
CA LEU A 284 -5.57 8.42 7.09
C LEU A 284 -6.63 7.60 6.35
N GLY A 285 -6.78 7.89 5.07
CA GLY A 285 -7.51 7.06 4.13
C GLY A 285 -6.53 6.43 3.14
N MET A 286 -6.79 5.19 2.73
CA MET A 286 -6.03 4.47 1.73
C MET A 286 -6.97 3.80 0.73
N ALA A 287 -6.60 3.80 -0.54
CA ALA A 287 -7.37 3.11 -1.58
C ALA A 287 -6.45 2.69 -2.73
N LEU A 288 -6.96 1.78 -3.53
CA LEU A 288 -6.27 1.24 -4.69
C LEU A 288 -7.17 1.40 -5.93
N PRO A 289 -7.19 2.60 -6.57
CA PRO A 289 -7.90 2.79 -7.80
C PRO A 289 -7.27 1.91 -8.89
N ASN A 290 -8.14 1.21 -9.62
CA ASN A 290 -7.73 0.36 -10.72
C ASN A 290 -8.46 0.82 -11.99
N PRO A 291 -7.91 1.79 -12.74
CA PRO A 291 -8.55 2.31 -13.95
C PRO A 291 -8.51 1.30 -15.09
N VAL A 292 -9.39 1.50 -16.06
CA VAL A 292 -9.37 0.71 -17.30
C VAL A 292 -8.10 1.04 -18.11
N ALA A 293 -7.35 0.01 -18.45
CA ALA A 293 -6.25 0.08 -19.40
C ALA A 293 -6.66 -0.50 -20.76
N ARG A 294 -6.29 0.16 -21.88
CA ARG A 294 -6.71 -0.29 -23.23
C ARG A 294 -6.16 -1.66 -23.60
N VAL A 295 -4.98 -2.03 -23.11
CA VAL A 295 -4.29 -3.29 -23.44
C VAL A 295 -5.06 -4.48 -22.89
N SER A 296 -5.58 -4.39 -21.67
CA SER A 296 -6.30 -5.46 -20.96
C SER A 296 -7.83 -5.27 -20.95
N ALA A 297 -8.34 -4.26 -21.69
CA ALA A 297 -9.76 -3.94 -21.69
C ALA A 297 -10.59 -5.02 -22.38
N ALA A 298 -11.69 -5.41 -21.75
CA ALA A 298 -12.72 -6.24 -22.33
C ALA A 298 -13.72 -5.39 -23.13
N GLN A 299 -14.40 -6.00 -24.09
CA GLN A 299 -15.47 -5.33 -24.81
C GLN A 299 -16.71 -5.24 -23.92
N GLY A 300 -17.14 -4.01 -23.63
CA GLY A 300 -18.38 -3.74 -22.91
C GLY A 300 -19.63 -3.84 -23.79
N SER A 301 -20.79 -3.69 -23.18
CA SER A 301 -22.10 -3.80 -23.84
C SER A 301 -22.45 -2.59 -24.72
N ASN A 302 -21.88 -1.43 -24.43
CA ASN A 302 -22.21 -0.15 -25.06
C ASN A 302 -21.19 0.29 -26.12
N ASN A 303 -20.55 -0.67 -26.82
CA ASN A 303 -19.47 -0.42 -27.76
C ASN A 303 -18.33 0.41 -27.12
N ASP A 304 -18.01 0.10 -25.88
CA ASP A 304 -16.97 0.67 -25.06
C ASP A 304 -15.93 -0.41 -24.68
N TYR A 305 -14.87 0.00 -24.00
CA TYR A 305 -13.93 -0.89 -23.35
C TYR A 305 -14.05 -0.75 -21.85
N VAL A 306 -14.29 -1.87 -21.16
CA VAL A 306 -14.37 -1.95 -19.70
C VAL A 306 -13.14 -2.66 -19.13
N ARG A 307 -12.90 -2.52 -17.83
CA ARG A 307 -11.81 -3.19 -17.16
C ARG A 307 -11.92 -4.72 -17.30
N GLY A 308 -10.85 -5.35 -17.76
CA GLY A 308 -10.75 -6.81 -17.80
C GLY A 308 -10.69 -7.42 -16.40
N ALA A 309 -11.19 -8.64 -16.24
CA ALA A 309 -11.23 -9.34 -14.95
C ALA A 309 -9.82 -9.57 -14.35
N THR A 310 -8.81 -9.70 -15.19
CA THR A 310 -7.39 -9.93 -14.81
C THR A 310 -6.57 -8.65 -14.79
N SER A 311 -7.17 -7.48 -15.08
CA SER A 311 -6.44 -6.21 -15.11
C SER A 311 -6.19 -5.71 -13.71
N TYR A 312 -4.91 -5.68 -13.31
CA TYR A 312 -4.48 -5.22 -12.00
C TYR A 312 -3.07 -4.60 -12.07
N PRO A 313 -2.80 -3.49 -11.35
CA PRO A 313 -1.52 -2.77 -11.45
C PRO A 313 -0.36 -3.44 -10.71
N PHE A 314 -0.59 -4.58 -10.04
CA PHE A 314 0.43 -5.30 -9.29
C PHE A 314 0.43 -6.78 -9.62
N ALA A 315 1.60 -7.39 -9.54
CA ALA A 315 1.80 -8.83 -9.54
C ALA A 315 2.61 -9.26 -8.32
N ILE A 316 2.39 -10.48 -7.86
CA ILE A 316 3.08 -11.03 -6.69
C ILE A 316 3.92 -12.24 -7.09
N ILE A 317 5.07 -12.37 -6.44
CA ILE A 317 5.90 -13.55 -6.51
C ILE A 317 5.71 -14.34 -5.21
N VAL A 318 5.25 -15.57 -5.35
CA VAL A 318 5.04 -16.50 -4.23
C VAL A 318 6.11 -17.57 -4.28
N LYS A 319 6.80 -17.78 -3.16
CA LYS A 319 7.74 -18.86 -3.06
C LYS A 319 6.98 -20.19 -2.94
N SER A 320 7.21 -21.11 -3.84
CA SER A 320 6.70 -22.47 -3.72
C SER A 320 7.30 -23.11 -2.48
N ASN A 321 6.46 -23.63 -1.59
CA ASN A 321 6.89 -24.52 -0.52
C ASN A 321 7.21 -25.90 -1.14
N ALA A 322 8.21 -25.96 -2.00
CA ALA A 322 8.70 -27.24 -2.52
C ALA A 322 9.37 -27.99 -1.37
N GLY A 323 8.59 -28.87 -0.72
CA GLY A 323 9.11 -30.01 0.02
C GLY A 323 9.63 -29.71 1.43
N SER A 324 8.76 -29.74 2.42
CA SER A 324 9.06 -30.52 3.62
C SER A 324 8.65 -31.98 3.31
N ASN A 325 9.53 -32.70 2.68
CA ASN A 325 9.58 -34.16 2.79
C ASN A 325 10.64 -34.52 3.81
#